data_433e95bfb1411725aed14d126d3f7ac3
#
_entry.id   433e95bfb1411725aed14d126d3f7ac3
#
_cell.length_a   1.000
_cell.length_b   1.000
_cell.length_c   1.000
_cell.angle_alpha   90.00
_cell.angle_beta   90.00
_cell.angle_gamma   90.00
#
_symmetry.space_group_name_H-M   'P 1'
#
loop_
_entity.id
_entity.type
_entity.pdbx_description
1 polymer ?
#
loop_
_entity_poly.entity_id
_entity_poly.type
_entity_poly.pdbx_seq_one_letter_code
_entity_poly.pdbx_strand_id
1 'polypeptide(L)'
;MIHPNMGTMLCFLTTDCAISSEMIKSALLETVQASFNRISVDGDTSTNDTCCVLANGLAGNPVITEKGPDYDAFVEALRALCVELAKKMASDGEGATHLITCTVTGAGSEQSAETVAKSVIGSALTKAAIFGADANWGRVLCAMGYSGEDFNPDKVDVAFQSQAGSVQAVSYTHLRAHETSAHL
;
A
#
# COMPACT_ATOMS: atom_id res chain seq x y z
N MET A 1 -8.96 2.18 -8.72
CA MET A 1 -8.29 3.35 -9.30
C MET A 1 -6.97 3.52 -8.59
N ILE A 2 -5.95 3.83 -9.30
CA ILE A 2 -4.59 4.02 -8.80
C ILE A 2 -4.41 5.52 -8.62
N HIS A 3 -3.67 5.94 -7.58
CA HIS A 3 -3.29 7.33 -7.37
C HIS A 3 -1.80 7.50 -7.72
N PRO A 4 -1.39 7.37 -8.98
CA PRO A 4 0.01 7.56 -9.37
C PRO A 4 0.32 9.06 -9.46
N ASN A 5 1.55 9.40 -9.16
CA ASN A 5 1.99 10.79 -9.10
C ASN A 5 2.38 11.39 -10.44
N MET A 6 2.42 10.63 -11.47
CA MET A 6 2.95 11.12 -12.74
C MET A 6 2.07 10.65 -13.88
N GLY A 7 1.21 11.52 -14.32
CA GLY A 7 0.43 11.24 -15.50
C GLY A 7 -0.21 9.84 -15.48
N THR A 8 -0.36 9.26 -16.65
CA THR A 8 -1.00 7.95 -16.82
C THR A 8 -0.09 6.81 -16.37
N MET A 9 -0.56 5.95 -15.46
CA MET A 9 0.10 4.69 -15.10
C MET A 9 -0.18 3.63 -16.15
N LEU A 10 0.86 3.06 -16.71
CA LEU A 10 0.78 1.96 -17.68
C LEU A 10 1.59 0.77 -17.16
N CYS A 11 0.92 -0.36 -16.96
CA CYS A 11 1.54 -1.62 -16.55
C CYS A 11 1.14 -2.74 -17.51
N PHE A 12 2.13 -3.35 -18.17
CA PHE A 12 1.93 -4.45 -19.08
C PHE A 12 2.69 -5.68 -18.58
N LEU A 13 1.94 -6.72 -18.25
CA LEU A 13 2.48 -7.98 -17.76
C LEU A 13 2.29 -9.07 -18.79
N THR A 14 3.26 -9.93 -18.95
CA THR A 14 3.20 -11.05 -19.88
C THR A 14 3.51 -12.36 -19.16
N THR A 15 2.82 -13.42 -19.54
CA THR A 15 3.05 -14.77 -19.03
C THR A 15 2.85 -15.80 -20.13
N ASP A 16 3.52 -16.93 -20.02
CA ASP A 16 3.28 -18.10 -20.86
C ASP A 16 2.28 -19.10 -20.25
N CYS A 17 1.76 -18.83 -19.07
CA CYS A 17 0.77 -19.66 -18.39
C CYS A 17 -0.49 -19.88 -19.25
N ALA A 18 -0.93 -21.13 -19.34
CA ALA A 18 -2.23 -21.46 -19.91
C ALA A 18 -3.33 -21.21 -18.88
N ILE A 19 -4.08 -20.13 -19.05
CA ILE A 19 -5.13 -19.67 -18.14
C ILE A 19 -6.28 -19.05 -18.95
N SER A 20 -7.53 -19.30 -18.55
CA SER A 20 -8.69 -18.73 -19.23
C SER A 20 -8.79 -17.22 -19.01
N SER A 21 -9.44 -16.51 -19.95
CA SER A 21 -9.66 -15.06 -19.86
C SER A 21 -10.46 -14.65 -18.64
N GLU A 22 -11.34 -15.51 -18.16
CA GLU A 22 -12.12 -15.28 -16.95
C GLU A 22 -11.22 -15.34 -15.69
N MET A 23 -10.39 -16.37 -15.61
CA MET A 23 -9.49 -16.56 -14.46
C MET A 23 -8.40 -15.52 -14.43
N ILE A 24 -7.80 -15.15 -15.56
CA ILE A 24 -6.77 -14.10 -15.60
C ILE A 24 -7.34 -12.73 -15.21
N LYS A 25 -8.60 -12.45 -15.61
CA LYS A 25 -9.30 -11.23 -15.21
C LYS A 25 -9.56 -11.21 -13.69
N SER A 26 -10.02 -12.33 -13.12
CA SER A 26 -10.22 -12.46 -11.67
C SER A 26 -8.90 -12.26 -10.90
N ALA A 27 -7.84 -12.93 -11.35
CA ALA A 27 -6.50 -12.81 -10.73
C ALA A 27 -5.97 -11.38 -10.79
N LEU A 28 -6.13 -10.69 -11.93
CA LEU A 28 -5.69 -9.31 -12.07
C LEU A 28 -6.45 -8.37 -11.14
N LEU A 29 -7.77 -8.50 -11.02
CA LEU A 29 -8.59 -7.67 -10.13
C LEU A 29 -8.17 -7.84 -8.65
N GLU A 30 -8.01 -9.07 -8.20
CA GLU A 30 -7.55 -9.38 -6.84
C GLU A 30 -6.15 -8.79 -6.58
N THR A 31 -5.27 -8.88 -7.54
CA THR A 31 -3.88 -8.42 -7.45
C THR A 31 -3.76 -6.90 -7.45
N VAL A 32 -4.49 -6.21 -8.33
CA VAL A 32 -4.45 -4.74 -8.44
C VAL A 32 -4.94 -4.08 -7.15
N GLN A 33 -5.96 -4.64 -6.51
CA GLN A 33 -6.45 -4.15 -5.21
C GLN A 33 -5.40 -4.26 -4.11
N ALA A 34 -4.60 -5.32 -4.13
CA ALA A 34 -3.56 -5.56 -3.13
C ALA A 34 -2.22 -4.86 -3.44
N SER A 35 -2.08 -4.20 -4.58
CA SER A 35 -0.82 -3.59 -5.05
C SER A 35 -0.99 -2.15 -5.52
N PHE A 36 -1.31 -1.93 -6.79
CA PHE A 36 -1.37 -0.60 -7.40
C PHE A 36 -2.43 0.31 -6.75
N ASN A 37 -3.55 -0.25 -6.29
CA ASN A 37 -4.56 0.53 -5.58
C ASN A 37 -4.15 0.92 -4.15
N ARG A 38 -3.02 0.43 -3.65
CA ARG A 38 -2.48 0.76 -2.31
C ARG A 38 -1.35 1.78 -2.34
N ILE A 39 -0.90 2.23 -3.50
CA ILE A 39 0.12 3.28 -3.61
C ILE A 39 -0.52 4.66 -3.77
N SER A 40 0.18 5.67 -3.27
CA SER A 40 -0.17 7.08 -3.49
C SER A 40 1.11 7.89 -3.53
N VAL A 41 1.19 8.86 -4.42
CA VAL A 41 2.28 9.84 -4.47
C VAL A 41 1.74 11.24 -4.22
N ASP A 42 0.80 11.76 -5.03
CA ASP A 42 0.17 13.07 -4.86
C ASP A 42 -1.33 13.02 -4.52
N GLY A 43 -1.93 11.84 -4.61
CA GLY A 43 -3.35 11.64 -4.34
C GLY A 43 -4.26 11.85 -5.55
N ASP A 44 -3.73 12.30 -6.69
CA ASP A 44 -4.51 12.48 -7.91
C ASP A 44 -4.71 11.16 -8.66
N THR A 45 -5.77 11.08 -9.45
CA THR A 45 -6.08 9.93 -10.30
C THR A 45 -6.04 10.32 -11.76
N SER A 46 -5.55 9.43 -12.61
CA SER A 46 -5.62 9.57 -14.07
C SER A 46 -6.83 8.84 -14.63
N THR A 47 -7.43 9.38 -15.69
CA THR A 47 -8.48 8.70 -16.46
C THR A 47 -7.95 7.61 -17.39
N ASN A 48 -6.62 7.50 -17.53
CA ASN A 48 -5.95 6.62 -18.49
C ASN A 48 -5.08 5.55 -17.82
N ASP A 49 -5.19 5.35 -16.51
CA ASP A 49 -4.46 4.29 -15.81
C ASP A 49 -4.84 2.93 -16.37
N THR A 50 -3.84 2.15 -16.72
CA THR A 50 -4.04 0.86 -17.37
C THR A 50 -3.10 -0.19 -16.78
N CYS A 51 -3.65 -1.30 -16.33
CA CYS A 51 -2.89 -2.50 -16.00
C CYS A 51 -3.47 -3.67 -16.79
N CYS A 52 -2.65 -4.36 -17.55
CA CYS A 52 -3.08 -5.53 -18.31
C CYS A 52 -2.11 -6.71 -18.18
N VAL A 53 -2.66 -7.91 -18.29
CA VAL A 53 -1.91 -9.18 -18.33
C VAL A 53 -2.23 -9.89 -19.62
N LEU A 54 -1.19 -10.32 -20.33
CA LEU A 54 -1.27 -11.08 -21.57
C LEU A 54 -0.68 -12.47 -21.35
N ALA A 55 -1.48 -13.51 -21.60
CA ALA A 55 -1.07 -14.91 -21.49
C ALA A 55 -1.09 -15.58 -22.87
N ASN A 56 0.01 -16.22 -23.26
CA ASN A 56 0.10 -16.92 -24.56
C ASN A 56 -0.14 -18.43 -24.47
N GLY A 57 -0.19 -19.01 -23.26
CA GLY A 57 -0.52 -20.41 -23.02
C GLY A 57 0.60 -21.40 -23.40
N LEU A 58 1.82 -20.97 -23.58
CA LEU A 58 2.93 -21.82 -24.05
C LEU A 58 3.71 -22.53 -22.93
N ALA A 59 3.35 -22.33 -21.65
CA ALA A 59 4.03 -22.97 -20.51
C ALA A 59 3.81 -24.49 -20.46
N GLY A 60 2.81 -25.02 -21.16
CA GLY A 60 2.51 -26.46 -21.20
C GLY A 60 1.76 -26.98 -19.96
N ASN A 61 1.35 -26.11 -19.06
CA ASN A 61 0.50 -26.48 -17.94
C ASN A 61 -0.95 -26.79 -18.39
N PRO A 62 -1.73 -27.56 -17.62
CA PRO A 62 -3.17 -27.66 -17.84
C PRO A 62 -3.81 -26.27 -17.77
N VAL A 63 -4.78 -26.00 -18.65
CA VAL A 63 -5.45 -24.67 -18.67
C VAL A 63 -6.14 -24.42 -17.35
N ILE A 64 -5.80 -23.34 -16.66
CA ILE A 64 -6.49 -22.91 -15.43
C ILE A 64 -7.84 -22.32 -15.81
N THR A 65 -8.93 -23.05 -15.51
CA THR A 65 -10.32 -22.68 -15.86
C THR A 65 -11.19 -22.41 -14.64
N GLU A 66 -10.70 -22.70 -13.44
CA GLU A 66 -11.42 -22.53 -12.18
C GLU A 66 -10.45 -22.16 -11.04
N LYS A 67 -11.02 -21.70 -9.92
CA LYS A 67 -10.23 -21.42 -8.70
C LYS A 67 -9.80 -22.74 -8.06
N GLY A 68 -8.55 -22.81 -7.62
CA GLY A 68 -7.93 -23.97 -7.01
C GLY A 68 -6.44 -23.75 -6.84
N PRO A 69 -5.67 -24.77 -6.44
CA PRO A 69 -4.25 -24.60 -6.09
C PRO A 69 -3.39 -23.94 -7.18
N ASP A 70 -3.61 -24.29 -8.45
CA ASP A 70 -2.86 -23.70 -9.57
C ASP A 70 -3.24 -22.23 -9.78
N TYR A 71 -4.53 -21.88 -9.65
CA TYR A 71 -5.00 -20.50 -9.68
C TYR A 71 -4.40 -19.69 -8.52
N ASP A 72 -4.43 -20.26 -7.31
CA ASP A 72 -3.92 -19.58 -6.11
C ASP A 72 -2.41 -19.32 -6.24
N ALA A 73 -1.65 -20.28 -6.75
CA ALA A 73 -0.23 -20.11 -7.02
C ALA A 73 0.04 -19.03 -8.08
N PHE A 74 -0.78 -18.98 -9.13
CA PHE A 74 -0.69 -17.92 -10.15
C PHE A 74 -0.98 -16.53 -9.56
N VAL A 75 -2.04 -16.41 -8.75
CA VAL A 75 -2.41 -15.16 -8.07
C VAL A 75 -1.30 -14.70 -7.12
N GLU A 76 -0.71 -15.61 -6.35
CA GLU A 76 0.38 -15.28 -5.44
C GLU A 76 1.61 -14.76 -6.19
N ALA A 77 2.03 -15.42 -7.26
CA ALA A 77 3.14 -14.98 -8.10
C ALA A 77 2.85 -13.61 -8.74
N LEU A 78 1.65 -13.43 -9.29
CA LEU A 78 1.22 -12.16 -9.89
C LEU A 78 1.20 -11.03 -8.84
N ARG A 79 0.70 -11.33 -7.64
CA ARG A 79 0.66 -10.37 -6.52
C ARG A 79 2.06 -9.94 -6.10
N ALA A 80 2.98 -10.88 -5.93
CA ALA A 80 4.37 -10.57 -5.57
C ALA A 80 5.01 -9.63 -6.59
N LEU A 81 4.83 -9.91 -7.89
CA LEU A 81 5.32 -9.07 -8.97
C LEU A 81 4.68 -7.67 -8.95
N CYS A 82 3.35 -7.59 -8.85
CA CYS A 82 2.65 -6.31 -8.86
C CYS A 82 2.96 -5.45 -7.62
N VAL A 83 3.15 -6.05 -6.45
CA VAL A 83 3.59 -5.33 -5.24
C VAL A 83 4.99 -4.74 -5.42
N GLU A 84 5.91 -5.51 -6.01
CA GLU A 84 7.27 -5.04 -6.31
C GLU A 84 7.25 -3.87 -7.31
N LEU A 85 6.46 -3.99 -8.39
CA LEU A 85 6.31 -2.92 -9.37
C LEU A 85 5.65 -1.68 -8.77
N ALA A 86 4.62 -1.84 -7.96
CA ALA A 86 3.95 -0.73 -7.27
C ALA A 86 4.92 0.03 -6.35
N LYS A 87 5.75 -0.68 -5.58
CA LYS A 87 6.79 -0.06 -4.75
C LYS A 87 7.83 0.67 -5.59
N LYS A 88 8.29 0.09 -6.69
CA LYS A 88 9.23 0.74 -7.62
C LYS A 88 8.64 2.03 -8.18
N MET A 89 7.39 2.00 -8.63
CA MET A 89 6.70 3.19 -9.13
C MET A 89 6.55 4.28 -8.06
N ALA A 90 6.17 3.91 -6.85
CA ALA A 90 6.05 4.87 -5.74
C ALA A 90 7.42 5.47 -5.34
N SER A 91 8.50 4.70 -5.41
CA SER A 91 9.84 5.15 -5.07
C SER A 91 10.49 6.01 -6.16
N ASP A 92 10.03 5.91 -7.41
CA ASP A 92 10.53 6.65 -8.57
C ASP A 92 9.67 7.89 -8.89
N GLY A 93 8.82 8.33 -7.97
CA GLY A 93 8.02 9.54 -8.11
C GLY A 93 8.91 10.77 -8.30
N GLU A 94 8.43 11.76 -9.08
CA GLU A 94 9.18 12.99 -9.37
C GLU A 94 9.55 13.73 -8.07
N GLY A 95 10.87 13.89 -7.85
CA GLY A 95 11.42 14.49 -6.63
C GLY A 95 11.29 13.61 -5.37
N ALA A 96 10.91 12.35 -5.50
CA ALA A 96 10.81 11.44 -4.36
C ALA A 96 12.20 11.15 -3.77
N THR A 97 12.33 11.37 -2.46
CA THR A 97 13.56 11.07 -1.70
C THR A 97 13.39 9.90 -0.75
N HIS A 98 12.15 9.53 -0.45
CA HIS A 98 11.80 8.48 0.50
C HIS A 98 10.61 7.66 -0.01
N LEU A 99 10.67 6.35 0.21
CA LEU A 99 9.51 5.46 0.10
C LEU A 99 8.94 5.23 1.50
N ILE A 100 7.68 5.64 1.71
CA ILE A 100 6.97 5.45 2.97
C ILE A 100 6.07 4.23 2.85
N THR A 101 6.22 3.28 3.76
CA THR A 101 5.29 2.16 3.91
C THR A 101 4.54 2.31 5.22
N CYS A 102 3.21 2.39 5.17
CA CYS A 102 2.36 2.38 6.35
C CYS A 102 1.75 0.98 6.52
N THR A 103 1.96 0.38 7.67
CA THR A 103 1.35 -0.90 8.04
C THR A 103 0.40 -0.68 9.21
N VAL A 104 -0.86 -1.05 9.04
CA VAL A 104 -1.89 -0.98 10.09
C VAL A 104 -2.25 -2.39 10.50
N THR A 105 -2.20 -2.66 11.80
CA THR A 105 -2.58 -3.94 12.40
C THR A 105 -3.62 -3.74 13.50
N GLY A 106 -4.43 -4.76 13.78
CA GLY A 106 -5.42 -4.71 14.85
C GLY A 106 -6.67 -3.86 14.55
N ALA A 107 -6.86 -3.43 13.30
CA ALA A 107 -8.12 -2.79 12.87
C ALA A 107 -9.27 -3.79 12.84
N GLY A 108 -10.51 -3.28 12.88
CA GLY A 108 -11.72 -4.11 12.86
C GLY A 108 -11.92 -4.90 11.57
N SER A 109 -11.34 -4.44 10.46
CA SER A 109 -11.35 -5.11 9.15
C SER A 109 -10.14 -4.73 8.33
N GLU A 110 -9.85 -5.51 7.28
CA GLU A 110 -8.79 -5.17 6.31
C GLU A 110 -9.12 -3.85 5.57
N GLN A 111 -10.38 -3.62 5.25
CA GLN A 111 -10.84 -2.38 4.63
C GLN A 111 -10.55 -1.16 5.50
N SER A 112 -10.88 -1.23 6.80
CA SER A 112 -10.57 -0.16 7.76
C SER A 112 -9.07 0.07 7.88
N ALA A 113 -8.28 -1.00 7.95
CA ALA A 113 -6.82 -0.91 7.98
C ALA A 113 -6.28 -0.20 6.74
N GLU A 114 -6.79 -0.55 5.55
CA GLU A 114 -6.41 0.09 4.29
C GLU A 114 -6.79 1.57 4.24
N THR A 115 -8.01 1.92 4.68
CA THR A 115 -8.48 3.30 4.72
C THR A 115 -7.58 4.17 5.61
N VAL A 116 -7.27 3.68 6.81
CA VAL A 116 -6.36 4.36 7.74
C VAL A 116 -4.96 4.50 7.15
N ALA A 117 -4.40 3.42 6.60
CA ALA A 117 -3.06 3.44 5.99
C ALA A 117 -2.98 4.45 4.83
N LYS A 118 -3.98 4.47 3.94
CA LYS A 118 -4.07 5.44 2.84
C LYS A 118 -4.17 6.87 3.33
N SER A 119 -4.94 7.13 4.39
CA SER A 119 -5.02 8.45 5.01
C SER A 119 -3.65 8.93 5.50
N VAL A 120 -2.88 8.05 6.13
CA VAL A 120 -1.55 8.37 6.64
C VAL A 120 -0.56 8.66 5.51
N ILE A 121 -0.44 7.76 4.52
CA ILE A 121 0.51 7.96 3.40
C ILE A 121 0.08 9.10 2.46
N GLY A 122 -1.20 9.42 2.39
CA GLY A 122 -1.75 10.55 1.63
C GLY A 122 -1.58 11.90 2.32
N SER A 123 -1.29 11.93 3.63
CA SER A 123 -1.17 13.15 4.41
C SER A 123 0.04 13.98 4.01
N ALA A 124 -0.20 15.20 3.52
CA ALA A 124 0.87 16.14 3.19
C ALA A 124 1.75 16.50 4.41
N LEU A 125 1.14 16.58 5.60
CA LEU A 125 1.87 16.86 6.84
C LEU A 125 2.75 15.69 7.27
N THR A 126 2.28 14.46 7.11
CA THR A 126 3.08 13.24 7.38
C THR A 126 4.25 13.14 6.40
N LYS A 127 4.00 13.36 5.11
CA LYS A 127 5.06 13.38 4.09
C LYS A 127 6.12 14.46 4.40
N ALA A 128 5.70 15.67 4.77
CA ALA A 128 6.60 16.75 5.12
C ALA A 128 7.44 16.44 6.38
N ALA A 129 6.86 15.75 7.38
CA ALA A 129 7.60 15.32 8.56
C ALA A 129 8.70 14.31 8.18
N ILE A 130 8.36 13.28 7.40
CA ILE A 130 9.32 12.26 6.98
C ILE A 130 10.39 12.84 6.08
N PHE A 131 10.04 13.75 5.18
CA PHE A 131 11.03 14.50 4.37
C PHE A 131 12.02 15.27 5.23
N GLY A 132 11.55 15.87 6.34
CA GLY A 132 12.37 16.57 7.33
C GLY A 132 13.06 15.64 8.34
N ALA A 133 13.02 14.32 8.17
CA ALA A 133 13.54 13.32 9.10
C ALA A 133 12.95 13.45 10.53
N ASP A 134 11.71 13.91 10.63
CA ASP A 134 10.96 14.08 11.88
C ASP A 134 9.98 12.92 12.07
N ALA A 135 10.17 12.11 13.11
CA ALA A 135 9.29 11.02 13.50
C ALA A 135 8.01 11.55 14.19
N ASN A 136 7.27 12.39 13.49
CA ASN A 136 6.12 13.14 14.00
C ASN A 136 4.85 12.28 14.10
N TRP A 137 4.74 11.56 15.19
CA TRP A 137 3.59 10.71 15.48
C TRP A 137 2.27 11.50 15.58
N GLY A 138 2.31 12.77 16.02
CA GLY A 138 1.13 13.62 16.10
C GLY A 138 0.48 13.85 14.73
N ARG A 139 1.30 14.01 13.67
CA ARG A 139 0.79 14.12 12.29
C ARG A 139 0.22 12.80 11.78
N VAL A 140 0.80 11.67 12.20
CA VAL A 140 0.24 10.34 11.89
C VAL A 140 -1.12 10.18 12.54
N LEU A 141 -1.26 10.45 13.84
CA LEU A 141 -2.56 10.36 14.53
C LEU A 141 -3.59 11.34 13.97
N CYS A 142 -3.17 12.55 13.60
CA CYS A 142 -4.05 13.50 12.91
C CYS A 142 -4.58 12.91 11.59
N ALA A 143 -3.71 12.29 10.79
CA ALA A 143 -4.10 11.65 9.54
C ALA A 143 -5.05 10.45 9.77
N MET A 144 -4.81 9.67 10.81
CA MET A 144 -5.73 8.60 11.23
C MET A 144 -7.10 9.18 11.63
N GLY A 145 -7.12 10.29 12.39
CA GLY A 145 -8.34 10.89 12.91
C GLY A 145 -9.30 11.41 11.84
N TYR A 146 -8.80 11.84 10.68
CA TYR A 146 -9.66 12.26 9.57
C TYR A 146 -9.84 11.18 8.49
N SER A 147 -9.41 9.94 8.74
CA SER A 147 -9.62 8.82 7.79
C SER A 147 -11.08 8.46 7.57
N GLY A 148 -11.96 8.84 8.50
CA GLY A 148 -13.37 8.46 8.51
C GLY A 148 -13.65 7.11 9.20
N GLU A 149 -12.60 6.42 9.67
CA GLU A 149 -12.72 5.17 10.41
C GLU A 149 -12.86 5.43 11.92
N ASP A 150 -13.67 4.63 12.58
CA ASP A 150 -13.86 4.70 14.02
C ASP A 150 -12.83 3.81 14.73
N PHE A 151 -12.04 4.41 15.60
CA PHE A 151 -11.06 3.71 16.45
C PHE A 151 -10.86 4.46 17.77
N ASN A 152 -10.42 3.74 18.80
CA ASN A 152 -10.09 4.36 20.07
C ASN A 152 -8.65 4.89 20.05
N PRO A 153 -8.43 6.22 20.05
CA PRO A 153 -7.10 6.81 20.01
C PRO A 153 -6.22 6.41 21.20
N ASP A 154 -6.81 6.10 22.37
CA ASP A 154 -6.08 5.66 23.56
C ASP A 154 -5.54 4.22 23.46
N LYS A 155 -5.80 3.54 22.34
CA LYS A 155 -5.32 2.18 22.07
C LYS A 155 -4.45 2.11 20.81
N VAL A 156 -3.95 3.24 20.35
CA VAL A 156 -3.10 3.30 19.15
C VAL A 156 -1.65 3.33 19.57
N ASP A 157 -0.87 2.42 19.02
CA ASP A 157 0.59 2.44 19.07
C ASP A 157 1.15 2.90 17.71
N VAL A 158 2.14 3.77 17.74
CA VAL A 158 2.84 4.25 16.54
C VAL A 158 4.32 3.98 16.66
N ALA A 159 4.88 3.28 15.68
CA ALA A 159 6.30 3.02 15.57
C ALA A 159 6.83 3.48 14.20
N PHE A 160 8.04 4.01 14.18
CA PHE A 160 8.78 4.29 12.96
C PHE A 160 9.93 3.31 12.82
N GLN A 161 10.11 2.80 11.62
CA GLN A 161 11.16 1.84 11.29
C GLN A 161 11.92 2.29 10.06
N SER A 162 13.24 2.18 10.09
CA SER A 162 14.14 2.44 8.97
C SER A 162 15.28 1.41 8.96
N GLN A 163 16.20 1.52 8.00
CA GLN A 163 17.43 0.72 8.01
C GLN A 163 18.31 0.99 9.23
N ALA A 164 18.21 2.19 9.84
CA ALA A 164 18.97 2.57 11.04
C ALA A 164 18.39 1.98 12.33
N GLY A 165 17.17 1.47 12.31
CA GLY A 165 16.51 0.89 13.49
C GLY A 165 15.02 1.19 13.57
N SER A 166 14.45 0.93 14.75
CA SER A 166 13.03 1.14 15.05
C SER A 166 12.88 1.99 16.30
N VAL A 167 11.92 2.91 16.28
CA VAL A 167 11.54 3.78 17.39
C VAL A 167 10.05 3.63 17.65
N GLN A 168 9.68 3.27 18.88
CA GLN A 168 8.31 3.37 19.36
C GLN A 168 8.03 4.84 19.70
N ALA A 169 7.26 5.54 18.87
CA ALA A 169 7.01 6.96 19.04
C ALA A 169 5.87 7.23 20.01
N VAL A 170 4.85 6.36 20.04
CA VAL A 170 3.72 6.41 20.96
C VAL A 170 3.33 5.00 21.38
N SER A 171 3.16 4.81 22.69
CA SER A 171 2.46 3.68 23.26
C SER A 171 1.48 4.23 24.30
N TYR A 172 0.20 4.24 23.99
CA TYR A 172 -0.82 4.83 24.85
C TYR A 172 -1.04 4.05 26.15
N THR A 173 -0.46 2.90 26.30
CA THR A 173 -0.50 2.14 27.55
C THR A 173 0.20 2.85 28.72
N HIS A 174 0.99 3.93 28.48
CA HIS A 174 1.78 4.60 29.51
C HIS A 174 1.85 6.14 29.47
N LEU A 175 1.14 6.83 28.56
CA LEU A 175 1.15 8.29 28.56
C LEU A 175 0.29 8.86 29.68
N ARG A 176 0.93 9.24 30.77
CA ARG A 176 0.36 10.20 31.73
C ARG A 176 0.40 11.59 31.09
N ALA A 177 -0.65 12.39 31.35
CA ALA A 177 -0.93 13.70 30.75
C ALA A 177 0.15 14.81 30.94
N HIS A 178 1.39 14.49 31.28
CA HIS A 178 2.46 15.43 31.57
C HIS A 178 3.70 15.36 30.68
N GLU A 179 3.71 14.50 29.64
CA GLU A 179 4.88 14.38 28.77
C GLU A 179 4.64 14.94 27.37
N THR A 180 4.18 16.18 27.28
CA THR A 180 3.99 16.87 25.98
C THR A 180 5.23 17.63 25.50
N SER A 181 6.40 17.39 26.09
CA SER A 181 7.65 18.04 25.65
C SER A 181 8.83 17.09 25.70
N ALA A 182 8.88 16.13 24.77
CA ALA A 182 10.14 15.51 24.40
C ALA A 182 10.65 16.19 23.12
N HIS A 183 11.59 17.08 23.27
CA HIS A 183 12.44 17.53 22.18
C HIS A 183 13.42 16.39 21.86
N LEU A 184 13.36 15.88 20.63
CA LEU A 184 14.41 15.07 20.03
C LEU A 184 15.32 15.96 19.18
#